data_23214b62a228b5299eab0285ec084673
#
_entry.id   23214b62a228b5299eab0285ec084673
#
_cell.length_a   1.000
_cell.length_b   1.000
_cell.length_c   1.000
_cell.angle_alpha   90.00
_cell.angle_beta   90.00
_cell.angle_gamma   90.00
#
_symmetry.space_group_name_H-M   'P 1'
#
loop_
_entity.id
_entity.type
_entity.pdbx_description
1 polymer ?
#
loop_
_entity_poly.entity_id
_entity_poly.type
_entity_poly.pdbx_seq_one_letter_code
_entity_poly.pdbx_strand_id
1 'polypeptide(L)'
;MPASNRATLAVIIVAKNEAADIGDCIRSVRDWADDVIVFDSGSTDGTQDICRQLGARVFETDWPGYGEQSNRALREARTDWVLSLDADERISPELRAEMIAVLESGSTHTVYSMPRSSSFCGRFMKHSGWWPDRIRRFFKREQVTFFDAPVHSHLVFDGTVGDFRAPIIHYSIPDLKAALDKANDYSTAGAAAAYAKGKRASLGSAIGHGLWAFVRTYIIQRGFLDGAEGFMLAVSNAEGTYYRYIKLMMLHRHGKQIGRASCRERV
;
A
#
# COMPACT_ATOMS: atom_id res chain seq x y z
N MET A 1 -29.91 20.29 -9.80
CA MET A 1 -28.70 21.10 -9.53
C MET A 1 -27.95 21.22 -10.84
N PRO A 2 -27.40 22.41 -11.21
CA PRO A 2 -26.59 22.49 -12.43
C PRO A 2 -25.40 21.52 -12.29
N ALA A 3 -25.06 20.81 -13.35
CA ALA A 3 -23.92 19.93 -13.41
C ALA A 3 -22.67 20.75 -12.99
N SER A 4 -21.96 20.28 -11.99
CA SER A 4 -20.69 20.84 -11.58
C SER A 4 -19.76 20.85 -12.79
N ASN A 5 -19.23 22.02 -13.16
CA ASN A 5 -18.33 22.18 -14.32
C ASN A 5 -16.89 21.70 -13.99
N ARG A 6 -16.76 20.76 -13.02
CA ARG A 6 -15.48 20.17 -12.65
C ARG A 6 -15.26 18.84 -13.40
N ALA A 7 -13.99 18.49 -13.58
CA ALA A 7 -13.62 17.15 -14.05
C ALA A 7 -14.14 16.06 -13.09
N THR A 8 -14.52 14.93 -13.65
CA THR A 8 -15.09 13.81 -12.90
C THR A 8 -14.01 12.92 -12.28
N LEU A 9 -14.31 12.30 -11.12
CA LEU A 9 -13.40 11.47 -10.35
C LEU A 9 -13.99 10.10 -10.02
N ALA A 10 -13.30 9.04 -10.37
CA ALA A 10 -13.51 7.70 -9.77
C ALA A 10 -12.47 7.40 -8.70
N VAL A 11 -12.90 6.73 -7.64
CA VAL A 11 -11.99 6.11 -6.67
C VAL A 11 -11.98 4.61 -6.92
N ILE A 12 -10.80 4.03 -7.10
CA ILE A 12 -10.60 2.58 -7.26
C ILE A 12 -9.92 2.00 -6.03
N ILE A 13 -10.45 0.90 -5.52
CA ILE A 13 -9.95 0.20 -4.33
C ILE A 13 -9.83 -1.28 -4.66
N VAL A 14 -8.70 -1.88 -4.35
CA VAL A 14 -8.52 -3.34 -4.39
C VAL A 14 -8.54 -3.84 -2.95
N ALA A 15 -9.40 -4.84 -2.66
CA ALA A 15 -9.63 -5.30 -1.31
C ALA A 15 -9.62 -6.84 -1.21
N LYS A 16 -9.21 -7.32 -0.03
CA LYS A 16 -9.41 -8.70 0.42
C LYS A 16 -9.37 -8.76 1.94
N ASN A 17 -10.51 -9.08 2.58
CA ASN A 17 -10.66 -9.17 4.04
C ASN A 17 -10.28 -7.86 4.76
N GLU A 18 -10.94 -6.78 4.37
CA GLU A 18 -10.70 -5.41 4.85
C GLU A 18 -11.92 -4.83 5.59
N ALA A 19 -12.78 -5.68 6.17
CA ALA A 19 -14.02 -5.25 6.84
C ALA A 19 -13.77 -4.23 7.96
N ALA A 20 -12.61 -4.29 8.60
CA ALA A 20 -12.25 -3.36 9.67
C ALA A 20 -11.99 -1.93 9.16
N ASP A 21 -11.49 -1.78 7.93
CA ASP A 21 -10.93 -0.53 7.43
C ASP A 21 -11.69 0.06 6.25
N ILE A 22 -12.20 -0.78 5.33
CA ILE A 22 -12.80 -0.35 4.06
C ILE A 22 -13.93 0.67 4.22
N GLY A 23 -14.72 0.54 5.30
CA GLY A 23 -15.83 1.44 5.55
C GLY A 23 -15.41 2.90 5.71
N ASP A 24 -14.36 3.16 6.48
CA ASP A 24 -13.82 4.50 6.69
C ASP A 24 -13.07 5.01 5.45
N CYS A 25 -12.41 4.13 4.71
CA CYS A 25 -11.82 4.47 3.41
C CYS A 25 -12.90 5.05 2.48
N ILE A 26 -14.00 4.33 2.26
CA ILE A 26 -15.09 4.76 1.39
C ILE A 26 -15.74 6.06 1.90
N ARG A 27 -16.01 6.18 3.20
CA ARG A 27 -16.58 7.42 3.78
C ARG A 27 -15.70 8.64 3.55
N SER A 28 -14.37 8.49 3.50
CA SER A 28 -13.46 9.61 3.26
C SER A 28 -13.56 10.20 1.84
N VAL A 29 -14.18 9.48 0.90
CA VAL A 29 -14.26 9.89 -0.51
C VAL A 29 -15.69 9.96 -1.05
N ARG A 30 -16.65 9.26 -0.46
CA ARG A 30 -17.98 8.97 -1.02
C ARG A 30 -18.82 10.21 -1.33
N ASP A 31 -18.68 11.30 -0.59
CA ASP A 31 -19.50 12.51 -0.72
C ASP A 31 -18.97 13.50 -1.77
N TRP A 32 -17.81 13.25 -2.38
CA TRP A 32 -17.20 14.11 -3.38
C TRP A 32 -16.63 13.38 -4.62
N ALA A 33 -16.48 12.07 -4.57
CA ALA A 33 -16.17 11.25 -5.73
C ALA A 33 -17.46 10.98 -6.55
N ASP A 34 -17.35 10.93 -7.86
CA ASP A 34 -18.47 10.63 -8.77
C ASP A 34 -18.75 9.12 -8.82
N ASP A 35 -17.72 8.30 -8.64
CA ASP A 35 -17.82 6.83 -8.60
C ASP A 35 -16.85 6.25 -7.58
N VAL A 36 -17.24 5.17 -6.91
CA VAL A 36 -16.36 4.37 -6.03
C VAL A 36 -16.46 2.92 -6.47
N ILE A 37 -15.34 2.37 -6.91
CA ILE A 37 -15.21 1.05 -7.51
C ILE A 37 -14.32 0.18 -6.64
N VAL A 38 -14.84 -0.95 -6.18
CA VAL A 38 -14.11 -1.91 -5.35
C VAL A 38 -13.96 -3.22 -6.11
N PHE A 39 -12.71 -3.67 -6.27
CA PHE A 39 -12.39 -4.99 -6.76
C PHE A 39 -12.01 -5.87 -5.58
N ASP A 40 -12.90 -6.80 -5.25
CA ASP A 40 -12.75 -7.73 -4.13
C ASP A 40 -12.22 -9.08 -4.62
N SER A 41 -11.19 -9.58 -3.97
CA SER A 41 -10.50 -10.82 -4.35
C SER A 41 -10.89 -12.00 -3.46
N GLY A 42 -12.21 -12.14 -3.19
CA GLY A 42 -12.78 -13.24 -2.45
C GLY A 42 -12.70 -13.03 -0.92
N SER A 43 -13.19 -11.90 -0.44
CA SER A 43 -13.34 -11.64 0.99
C SER A 43 -14.42 -12.54 1.62
N THR A 44 -14.18 -12.91 2.88
CA THR A 44 -15.08 -13.78 3.68
C THR A 44 -15.51 -13.15 5.01
N ASP A 45 -15.11 -11.90 5.24
CA ASP A 45 -15.27 -11.16 6.51
C ASP A 45 -16.40 -10.12 6.50
N GLY A 46 -17.16 -10.01 5.38
CA GLY A 46 -18.21 -9.00 5.21
C GLY A 46 -17.75 -7.70 4.50
N THR A 47 -16.51 -7.62 4.04
CA THR A 47 -15.98 -6.48 3.28
C THR A 47 -16.92 -6.03 2.15
N GLN A 48 -17.41 -6.97 1.34
CA GLN A 48 -18.25 -6.70 0.16
C GLN A 48 -19.57 -6.03 0.55
N ASP A 49 -20.20 -6.51 1.62
CA ASP A 49 -21.49 -5.99 2.09
C ASP A 49 -21.35 -4.56 2.62
N ILE A 50 -20.26 -4.27 3.34
CA ILE A 50 -19.93 -2.91 3.79
C ILE A 50 -19.78 -1.98 2.59
N CYS A 51 -19.05 -2.40 1.56
CA CYS A 51 -18.86 -1.63 0.34
C CYS A 51 -20.19 -1.31 -0.36
N ARG A 52 -21.07 -2.31 -0.54
CA ARG A 52 -22.38 -2.14 -1.17
C ARG A 52 -23.29 -1.21 -0.37
N GLN A 53 -23.32 -1.37 0.97
CA GLN A 53 -24.11 -0.50 1.86
C GLN A 53 -23.69 0.97 1.76
N LEU A 54 -22.39 1.24 1.54
CA LEU A 54 -21.85 2.57 1.33
C LEU A 54 -21.98 3.07 -0.13
N GLY A 55 -22.64 2.30 -1.00
CA GLY A 55 -22.93 2.66 -2.37
C GLY A 55 -21.75 2.55 -3.32
N ALA A 56 -20.74 1.75 -3.01
CA ALA A 56 -19.67 1.42 -3.94
C ALA A 56 -20.11 0.34 -4.94
N ARG A 57 -19.60 0.40 -6.16
CA ARG A 57 -19.72 -0.66 -7.16
C ARG A 57 -18.71 -1.76 -6.84
N VAL A 58 -19.18 -2.94 -6.48
CA VAL A 58 -18.33 -4.06 -6.05
C VAL A 58 -18.24 -5.11 -7.15
N PHE A 59 -17.01 -5.47 -7.52
CA PHE A 59 -16.69 -6.53 -8.46
C PHE A 59 -15.94 -7.65 -7.72
N GLU A 60 -16.56 -8.83 -7.63
CA GLU A 60 -15.97 -10.03 -7.05
C GLU A 60 -15.16 -10.77 -8.12
N THR A 61 -13.88 -10.95 -7.89
CA THR A 61 -12.96 -11.51 -8.88
C THR A 61 -11.92 -12.42 -8.25
N ASP A 62 -11.17 -13.15 -9.10
CA ASP A 62 -9.94 -13.83 -8.71
C ASP A 62 -8.81 -12.84 -8.39
N TRP A 63 -7.69 -13.37 -7.91
CA TRP A 63 -6.48 -12.60 -7.61
C TRP A 63 -5.38 -12.84 -8.65
N PRO A 64 -5.25 -12.01 -9.69
CA PRO A 64 -4.19 -12.13 -10.68
C PRO A 64 -2.89 -11.42 -10.28
N GLY A 65 -2.92 -10.59 -9.25
CA GLY A 65 -1.84 -9.69 -8.83
C GLY A 65 -2.31 -8.23 -8.72
N TYR A 66 -1.55 -7.41 -7.97
CA TYR A 66 -1.93 -6.02 -7.70
C TYR A 66 -2.08 -5.18 -8.97
N GLY A 67 -1.14 -5.29 -9.92
CA GLY A 67 -1.16 -4.50 -11.13
C GLY A 67 -2.36 -4.80 -12.02
N GLU A 68 -2.60 -6.09 -12.29
CA GLU A 68 -3.75 -6.49 -13.12
C GLU A 68 -5.08 -6.20 -12.43
N GLN A 69 -5.19 -6.40 -11.12
CA GLN A 69 -6.40 -6.08 -10.39
C GLN A 69 -6.71 -4.57 -10.44
N SER A 70 -5.68 -3.73 -10.26
CA SER A 70 -5.82 -2.28 -10.41
C SER A 70 -6.18 -1.88 -11.85
N ASN A 71 -5.63 -2.55 -12.86
CA ASN A 71 -6.01 -2.33 -14.26
C ASN A 71 -7.45 -2.74 -14.56
N ARG A 72 -7.95 -3.83 -13.93
CA ARG A 72 -9.37 -4.20 -14.02
C ARG A 72 -10.26 -3.10 -13.45
N ALA A 73 -9.93 -2.57 -12.29
CA ALA A 73 -10.65 -1.46 -11.66
C ALA A 73 -10.59 -0.18 -12.52
N LEU A 74 -9.43 0.11 -13.10
CA LEU A 74 -9.23 1.25 -14.00
C LEU A 74 -10.10 1.15 -15.28
N ARG A 75 -10.28 -0.05 -15.83
CA ARG A 75 -11.16 -0.27 -17.00
C ARG A 75 -12.62 0.02 -16.70
N GLU A 76 -13.07 -0.17 -15.47
CA GLU A 76 -14.45 0.13 -15.04
C GLU A 76 -14.69 1.61 -14.74
N ALA A 77 -13.67 2.40 -14.47
CA ALA A 77 -13.78 3.83 -14.29
C ALA A 77 -14.17 4.53 -15.61
N ARG A 78 -15.13 5.48 -15.56
CA ARG A 78 -15.66 6.24 -16.71
C ARG A 78 -15.52 7.75 -16.49
N THR A 79 -14.48 8.15 -15.76
CA THR A 79 -14.24 9.51 -15.30
C THR A 79 -12.96 10.07 -15.90
N ASP A 80 -12.77 11.39 -15.78
CA ASP A 80 -11.56 12.07 -16.27
C ASP A 80 -10.34 11.74 -15.43
N TRP A 81 -10.53 11.64 -14.11
CA TRP A 81 -9.49 11.37 -13.12
C TRP A 81 -9.81 10.12 -12.31
N VAL A 82 -8.75 9.51 -11.82
CA VAL A 82 -8.82 8.35 -10.91
C VAL A 82 -7.95 8.61 -9.69
N LEU A 83 -8.49 8.25 -8.53
CA LEU A 83 -7.77 8.11 -7.27
C LEU A 83 -7.70 6.63 -6.91
N SER A 84 -6.49 6.07 -6.81
CA SER A 84 -6.29 4.70 -6.32
C SER A 84 -6.01 4.74 -4.83
N LEU A 85 -6.79 4.01 -4.03
CA LEU A 85 -6.63 3.90 -2.58
C LEU A 85 -6.47 2.44 -2.15
N ASP A 86 -5.69 2.23 -1.11
CA ASP A 86 -5.71 0.99 -0.35
C ASP A 86 -6.82 1.07 0.71
N ALA A 87 -7.39 -0.05 1.12
CA ALA A 87 -8.55 -0.09 2.02
C ALA A 87 -8.27 0.52 3.41
N ASP A 88 -7.02 0.51 3.84
CA ASP A 88 -6.53 1.08 5.08
C ASP A 88 -6.05 2.55 4.95
N GLU A 89 -6.33 3.19 3.79
CA GLU A 89 -6.02 4.60 3.55
C GLU A 89 -7.28 5.49 3.68
N ARG A 90 -7.08 6.76 4.07
CA ARG A 90 -8.13 7.80 4.20
C ARG A 90 -7.64 9.10 3.57
N ILE A 91 -8.53 9.83 2.92
CA ILE A 91 -8.22 11.17 2.41
C ILE A 91 -8.45 12.19 3.51
N SER A 92 -7.40 12.96 3.84
CA SER A 92 -7.53 14.07 4.78
C SER A 92 -8.36 15.22 4.18
N PRO A 93 -9.07 16.03 5.00
CA PRO A 93 -9.82 17.17 4.51
C PRO A 93 -8.97 18.14 3.68
N GLU A 94 -7.72 18.36 4.07
CA GLU A 94 -6.77 19.22 3.38
C GLU A 94 -6.40 18.64 2.00
N LEU A 95 -6.13 17.34 1.92
CA LEU A 95 -5.82 16.69 0.65
C LEU A 95 -7.02 16.67 -0.29
N ARG A 96 -8.22 16.44 0.26
CA ARG A 96 -9.49 16.57 -0.48
C ARG A 96 -9.61 17.95 -1.12
N ALA A 97 -9.34 19.03 -0.38
CA ALA A 97 -9.43 20.40 -0.88
C ALA A 97 -8.43 20.64 -2.03
N GLU A 98 -7.20 20.15 -1.91
CA GLU A 98 -6.20 20.24 -2.98
C GLU A 98 -6.65 19.47 -4.25
N MET A 99 -7.22 18.25 -4.09
CA MET A 99 -7.72 17.46 -5.21
C MET A 99 -8.91 18.12 -5.89
N ILE A 100 -9.88 18.63 -5.14
CA ILE A 100 -11.04 19.35 -5.68
C ILE A 100 -10.57 20.57 -6.48
N ALA A 101 -9.62 21.34 -6.00
CA ALA A 101 -9.08 22.48 -6.72
C ALA A 101 -8.49 22.08 -8.09
N VAL A 102 -7.83 20.92 -8.19
CA VAL A 102 -7.34 20.39 -9.46
C VAL A 102 -8.49 19.97 -10.39
N LEU A 103 -9.52 19.34 -9.85
CA LEU A 103 -10.70 18.92 -10.64
C LEU A 103 -11.48 20.14 -11.20
N GLU A 104 -11.52 21.25 -10.47
CA GLU A 104 -12.23 22.48 -10.85
C GLU A 104 -11.42 23.34 -11.82
N SER A 105 -10.13 23.53 -11.57
CA SER A 105 -9.28 24.41 -12.39
C SER A 105 -8.64 23.72 -13.59
N GLY A 106 -8.68 22.38 -13.65
CA GLY A 106 -7.91 21.59 -14.59
C GLY A 106 -6.43 21.51 -14.23
N SER A 107 -5.70 20.67 -14.95
CA SER A 107 -4.26 20.50 -14.74
C SER A 107 -3.54 20.05 -16.00
N THR A 108 -2.31 20.54 -16.17
CA THR A 108 -1.36 20.06 -17.19
C THR A 108 -0.62 18.79 -16.75
N HIS A 109 -0.59 18.48 -15.44
CA HIS A 109 0.03 17.26 -14.95
C HIS A 109 -0.83 16.02 -15.23
N THR A 110 -0.15 14.92 -15.52
CA THR A 110 -0.80 13.61 -15.76
C THR A 110 -1.05 12.86 -14.45
N VAL A 111 -0.14 12.98 -13.50
CA VAL A 111 -0.14 12.27 -12.21
C VAL A 111 0.16 13.25 -11.11
N TYR A 112 -0.37 13.02 -9.92
CA TYR A 112 0.01 13.73 -8.71
C TYR A 112 0.59 12.77 -7.68
N SER A 113 1.65 13.23 -7.03
CA SER A 113 2.23 12.61 -5.85
C SER A 113 1.77 13.32 -4.59
N MET A 114 1.63 12.57 -3.49
CA MET A 114 1.28 13.08 -2.18
C MET A 114 2.06 12.36 -1.09
N PRO A 115 2.35 13.00 0.04
CA PRO A 115 2.94 12.30 1.17
C PRO A 115 1.92 11.33 1.78
N ARG A 116 2.40 10.21 2.31
CA ARG A 116 1.60 9.24 3.03
C ARG A 116 2.04 9.23 4.50
N SER A 117 1.09 9.53 5.39
CA SER A 117 1.29 9.50 6.83
C SER A 117 0.84 8.15 7.36
N SER A 118 1.78 7.28 7.67
CA SER A 118 1.50 5.90 8.08
C SER A 118 1.61 5.72 9.59
N SER A 119 0.68 4.94 10.16
CA SER A 119 0.69 4.58 11.58
C SER A 119 1.36 3.23 11.82
N PHE A 120 2.03 3.14 12.97
CA PHE A 120 2.58 1.91 13.52
C PHE A 120 2.15 1.78 14.97
N CYS A 121 1.39 0.73 15.29
CA CYS A 121 0.85 0.47 16.64
C CYS A 121 0.15 1.70 17.25
N GLY A 122 -0.71 2.37 16.44
CA GLY A 122 -1.49 3.53 16.88
C GLY A 122 -0.80 4.89 16.77
N ARG A 123 0.50 4.97 16.48
CA ARG A 123 1.24 6.23 16.33
C ARG A 123 1.54 6.52 14.86
N PHE A 124 1.22 7.72 14.39
CA PHE A 124 1.69 8.21 13.09
C PHE A 124 3.17 8.55 13.14
N MET A 125 3.96 7.84 12.34
CA MET A 125 5.42 7.94 12.34
C MET A 125 5.88 9.18 11.57
N LYS A 126 6.78 9.97 12.17
CA LYS A 126 7.36 11.17 11.56
C LYS A 126 8.83 11.01 11.18
N HIS A 127 9.44 9.92 11.63
CA HIS A 127 10.84 9.57 11.41
C HIS A 127 10.94 8.10 10.99
N SER A 128 12.02 7.40 11.36
CA SER A 128 12.20 5.97 11.09
C SER A 128 12.20 5.61 9.59
N GLY A 129 12.32 6.60 8.70
CA GLY A 129 12.23 6.44 7.25
C GLY A 129 10.80 6.26 6.72
N TRP A 130 9.78 6.55 7.53
CA TRP A 130 8.37 6.45 7.14
C TRP A 130 7.77 7.80 6.72
N TRP A 131 8.46 8.91 6.94
CA TRP A 131 8.00 10.23 6.54
C TRP A 131 9.15 11.08 5.96
N PRO A 132 8.87 11.85 4.88
CA PRO A 132 7.71 11.74 3.98
C PRO A 132 7.88 10.54 3.04
N ASP A 133 6.86 9.68 2.99
CA ASP A 133 6.75 8.62 1.99
C ASP A 133 5.83 9.12 0.87
N ARG A 134 6.39 9.50 -0.27
CA ARG A 134 5.60 10.07 -1.37
C ARG A 134 5.14 8.98 -2.32
N ILE A 135 3.83 8.92 -2.52
CA ILE A 135 3.17 7.95 -3.39
C ILE A 135 2.39 8.67 -4.50
N ARG A 136 2.21 8.00 -5.62
CA ARG A 136 1.44 8.49 -6.77
C ARG A 136 0.11 7.76 -6.81
N ARG A 137 -1.00 8.46 -6.55
CA ARG A 137 -2.31 7.84 -6.41
C ARG A 137 -3.43 8.56 -7.17
N PHE A 138 -3.23 9.82 -7.60
CA PHE A 138 -4.22 10.63 -8.31
C PHE A 138 -3.72 10.94 -9.73
N PHE A 139 -4.51 10.57 -10.76
CA PHE A 139 -4.03 10.61 -12.14
C PHE A 139 -5.16 10.68 -13.16
N LYS A 140 -4.84 11.17 -14.37
CA LYS A 140 -5.74 11.17 -15.53
C LYS A 140 -5.97 9.74 -16.01
N ARG A 141 -7.22 9.33 -16.08
CA ARG A 141 -7.63 7.95 -16.37
C ARG A 141 -7.04 7.42 -17.68
N GLU A 142 -7.13 8.19 -18.77
CA GLU A 142 -6.74 7.74 -20.13
C GLU A 142 -5.22 7.67 -20.35
N GLN A 143 -4.41 8.23 -19.45
CA GLN A 143 -2.97 8.43 -19.65
C GLN A 143 -2.11 7.53 -18.75
N VAL A 144 -2.74 6.64 -17.96
CA VAL A 144 -2.04 5.85 -16.95
C VAL A 144 -2.48 4.39 -17.03
N THR A 145 -1.52 3.49 -16.84
CA THR A 145 -1.76 2.06 -16.60
C THR A 145 -0.91 1.58 -15.40
N PHE A 146 -1.29 0.45 -14.82
CA PHE A 146 -0.49 -0.18 -13.79
C PHE A 146 0.40 -1.25 -14.42
N PHE A 147 1.70 -1.17 -14.14
CA PHE A 147 2.61 -2.26 -14.48
C PHE A 147 2.46 -3.39 -13.47
N ASP A 148 2.27 -4.59 -13.96
CA ASP A 148 2.15 -5.78 -13.11
C ASP A 148 3.55 -6.31 -12.77
N ALA A 149 3.99 -6.05 -11.55
CA ALA A 149 5.23 -6.57 -11.00
C ALA A 149 4.94 -7.52 -9.83
N PRO A 150 5.76 -8.58 -9.64
CA PRO A 150 5.49 -9.60 -8.63
C PRO A 150 5.40 -9.10 -7.18
N VAL A 151 5.97 -7.92 -6.90
CA VAL A 151 6.04 -7.40 -5.52
C VAL A 151 5.45 -5.99 -5.39
N HIS A 152 5.61 -5.11 -6.39
CA HIS A 152 5.12 -3.74 -6.34
C HIS A 152 4.63 -3.30 -7.70
N SER A 153 3.31 -3.13 -7.85
CA SER A 153 2.76 -2.45 -9.01
C SER A 153 3.16 -0.97 -8.98
N HIS A 154 3.44 -0.39 -10.13
CA HIS A 154 3.72 1.04 -10.26
C HIS A 154 2.98 1.61 -11.47
N LEU A 155 2.75 2.91 -11.46
CA LEU A 155 2.11 3.60 -12.57
C LEU A 155 3.07 3.74 -13.74
N VAL A 156 2.58 3.42 -14.94
CA VAL A 156 3.24 3.69 -16.23
C VAL A 156 2.45 4.79 -16.92
N PHE A 157 3.11 5.87 -17.24
CA PHE A 157 2.52 7.05 -17.85
C PHE A 157 3.56 7.92 -18.53
N ASP A 158 3.11 8.70 -19.50
CA ASP A 158 3.86 9.79 -20.09
C ASP A 158 3.32 11.12 -19.54
N GLY A 159 4.22 12.11 -19.34
CA GLY A 159 3.84 13.43 -18.86
C GLY A 159 4.47 13.82 -17.52
N THR A 160 3.95 14.87 -16.92
CA THR A 160 4.53 15.49 -15.71
C THR A 160 3.80 15.06 -14.45
N VAL A 161 4.53 15.11 -13.33
CA VAL A 161 4.00 14.82 -11.98
C VAL A 161 3.84 16.14 -11.23
N GLY A 162 2.63 16.39 -10.73
CA GLY A 162 2.34 17.44 -9.77
C GLY A 162 2.49 16.93 -8.34
N ASP A 163 2.54 17.84 -7.38
CA ASP A 163 2.73 17.51 -5.97
C ASP A 163 1.62 18.12 -5.10
N PHE A 164 0.89 17.27 -4.40
CA PHE A 164 0.08 17.69 -3.26
C PHE A 164 0.94 17.81 -2.01
N ARG A 165 0.55 18.67 -1.09
CA ARG A 165 1.24 18.93 0.18
C ARG A 165 0.63 18.14 1.33
N ALA A 166 -0.69 18.05 1.34
CA ALA A 166 -1.43 17.33 2.35
C ALA A 166 -1.30 15.80 2.19
N PRO A 167 -1.30 15.04 3.28
CA PRO A 167 -1.05 13.60 3.24
C PRO A 167 -2.32 12.77 3.03
N ILE A 168 -2.15 11.58 2.45
CA ILE A 168 -3.00 10.42 2.71
C ILE A 168 -2.72 9.92 4.12
N ILE A 169 -3.76 9.60 4.87
CA ILE A 169 -3.68 8.98 6.20
C ILE A 169 -3.75 7.46 6.01
N HIS A 170 -2.75 6.73 6.49
CA HIS A 170 -2.60 5.30 6.27
C HIS A 170 -2.49 4.54 7.61
N TYR A 171 -3.48 3.71 7.91
CA TYR A 171 -3.53 2.88 9.12
C TYR A 171 -2.82 1.54 8.89
N SER A 172 -1.50 1.58 8.69
CA SER A 172 -0.70 0.49 8.11
C SER A 172 -0.52 -0.73 9.01
N ILE A 173 -0.20 -0.52 10.28
CA ILE A 173 0.11 -1.60 11.23
C ILE A 173 -0.61 -1.29 12.54
N PRO A 174 -1.76 -1.93 12.80
CA PRO A 174 -2.61 -1.61 13.95
C PRO A 174 -1.99 -2.04 15.28
N ASP A 175 -1.30 -3.17 15.30
CA ASP A 175 -0.76 -3.76 16.52
C ASP A 175 0.54 -4.55 16.27
N LEU A 176 1.14 -5.03 17.36
CA LEU A 176 2.40 -5.78 17.30
C LEU A 176 2.23 -7.15 16.61
N LYS A 177 1.05 -7.79 16.73
CA LYS A 177 0.79 -9.05 16.05
C LYS A 177 0.85 -8.86 14.53
N ALA A 178 0.18 -7.84 14.01
CA ALA A 178 0.21 -7.48 12.59
C ALA A 178 1.64 -7.13 12.12
N ALA A 179 2.43 -6.46 12.97
CA ALA A 179 3.85 -6.16 12.69
C ALA A 179 4.68 -7.43 12.51
N LEU A 180 4.51 -8.41 13.42
CA LEU A 180 5.23 -9.68 13.38
C LEU A 180 4.81 -10.55 12.19
N ASP A 181 3.50 -10.65 11.93
CA ASP A 181 2.97 -11.38 10.78
C ASP A 181 3.53 -10.79 9.47
N LYS A 182 3.48 -9.47 9.32
CA LYS A 182 4.02 -8.75 8.16
C LYS A 182 5.53 -8.97 8.01
N ALA A 183 6.30 -8.87 9.09
CA ALA A 183 7.75 -9.14 9.09
C ALA A 183 8.06 -10.58 8.66
N ASN A 184 7.28 -11.56 9.14
CA ASN A 184 7.41 -12.96 8.73
C ASN A 184 7.15 -13.15 7.24
N ASP A 185 6.07 -12.59 6.72
CA ASP A 185 5.66 -12.73 5.32
C ASP A 185 6.64 -12.06 4.36
N TYR A 186 7.00 -10.80 4.65
CA TYR A 186 7.96 -10.07 3.81
C TYR A 186 9.36 -10.70 3.84
N SER A 187 9.80 -11.21 4.99
CA SER A 187 11.07 -11.92 5.08
C SER A 187 11.05 -13.23 4.28
N THR A 188 9.91 -13.94 4.26
CA THR A 188 9.72 -15.16 3.47
C THR A 188 9.75 -14.87 1.97
N ALA A 189 8.93 -13.91 1.52
CA ALA A 189 8.87 -13.50 0.12
C ALA A 189 10.23 -12.96 -0.36
N GLY A 190 10.88 -12.12 0.45
CA GLY A 190 12.20 -11.57 0.16
C GLY A 190 13.31 -12.63 0.06
N ALA A 191 13.25 -13.66 0.91
CA ALA A 191 14.18 -14.80 0.84
C ALA A 191 13.96 -15.63 -0.43
N ALA A 192 12.71 -15.91 -0.78
CA ALA A 192 12.36 -16.64 -2.01
C ALA A 192 12.81 -15.90 -3.27
N ALA A 193 12.56 -14.59 -3.34
CA ALA A 193 13.00 -13.75 -4.45
C ALA A 193 14.53 -13.67 -4.57
N ALA A 194 15.25 -13.61 -3.44
CA ALA A 194 16.71 -13.62 -3.43
C ALA A 194 17.26 -14.98 -3.86
N TYR A 195 16.62 -16.07 -3.43
CA TYR A 195 16.97 -17.42 -3.82
C TYR A 195 16.81 -17.65 -5.34
N ALA A 196 15.70 -17.19 -5.91
CA ALA A 196 15.44 -17.26 -7.35
C ALA A 196 16.51 -16.51 -8.19
N LYS A 197 17.12 -15.46 -7.59
CA LYS A 197 18.23 -14.69 -8.19
C LYS A 197 19.62 -15.30 -7.90
N GLY A 198 19.70 -16.51 -7.34
CA GLY A 198 20.94 -17.19 -7.01
C GLY A 198 21.75 -16.56 -5.87
N LYS A 199 21.17 -15.60 -5.11
CA LYS A 199 21.84 -14.97 -3.97
C LYS A 199 22.00 -15.97 -2.83
N ARG A 200 23.13 -15.89 -2.11
CA ARG A 200 23.43 -16.72 -0.94
C ARG A 200 23.51 -15.86 0.33
N ALA A 201 23.31 -16.49 1.47
CA ALA A 201 23.44 -15.86 2.78
C ALA A 201 24.17 -16.77 3.77
N SER A 202 24.73 -16.16 4.80
CA SER A 202 25.36 -16.82 5.95
C SER A 202 24.78 -16.25 7.24
N LEU A 203 25.05 -16.91 8.36
CA LEU A 203 24.68 -16.40 9.69
C LEU A 203 25.30 -15.03 9.94
N GLY A 204 26.57 -14.83 9.58
CA GLY A 204 27.25 -13.54 9.73
C GLY A 204 26.59 -12.43 8.91
N SER A 205 26.17 -12.74 7.66
CA SER A 205 25.42 -11.76 6.84
C SER A 205 24.05 -11.45 7.43
N ALA A 206 23.35 -12.43 8.02
CA ALA A 206 22.05 -12.21 8.65
C ALA A 206 22.20 -11.27 9.87
N ILE A 207 23.16 -11.53 10.74
CA ILE A 207 23.43 -10.68 11.92
C ILE A 207 23.84 -9.26 11.49
N GLY A 208 24.80 -9.14 10.56
CA GLY A 208 25.30 -7.83 10.12
C GLY A 208 24.19 -6.97 9.47
N HIS A 209 23.37 -7.55 8.60
CA HIS A 209 22.26 -6.85 7.97
C HIS A 209 21.13 -6.52 8.95
N GLY A 210 20.83 -7.40 9.92
CA GLY A 210 19.86 -7.13 10.97
C GLY A 210 20.29 -5.96 11.86
N LEU A 211 21.53 -5.98 12.35
CA LEU A 211 22.10 -4.87 13.14
C LEU A 211 22.10 -3.55 12.35
N TRP A 212 22.50 -3.61 11.08
CA TRP A 212 22.48 -2.43 10.22
C TRP A 212 21.05 -1.88 10.02
N ALA A 213 20.06 -2.73 9.85
CA ALA A 213 18.66 -2.31 9.72
C ALA A 213 18.19 -1.58 11.00
N PHE A 214 18.56 -2.07 12.19
CA PHE A 214 18.30 -1.38 13.45
C PHE A 214 18.97 0.00 13.51
N VAL A 215 20.28 0.06 13.30
CA VAL A 215 21.05 1.32 13.37
C VAL A 215 20.53 2.32 12.36
N ARG A 216 20.23 1.88 11.13
CA ARG A 216 19.66 2.72 10.09
C ARG A 216 18.33 3.31 10.52
N THR A 217 17.38 2.48 10.98
CA THR A 217 16.02 2.92 11.34
C THR A 217 16.03 3.79 12.60
N TYR A 218 16.71 3.32 13.66
CA TYR A 218 16.65 3.99 14.96
C TYR A 218 17.54 5.23 15.05
N ILE A 219 18.79 5.13 14.55
CA ILE A 219 19.77 6.20 14.68
C ILE A 219 19.77 7.11 13.45
N ILE A 220 20.04 6.57 12.25
CA ILE A 220 20.25 7.39 11.06
C ILE A 220 18.94 8.06 10.62
N GLN A 221 17.83 7.32 10.62
CA GLN A 221 16.49 7.81 10.31
C GLN A 221 15.76 8.40 11.52
N ARG A 222 16.50 8.63 12.63
CA ARG A 222 16.03 9.29 13.84
C ARG A 222 14.78 8.64 14.47
N GLY A 223 14.66 7.31 14.38
CA GLY A 223 13.52 6.58 14.97
C GLY A 223 13.36 6.82 16.48
N PHE A 224 14.43 7.19 17.20
CA PHE A 224 14.37 7.57 18.60
C PHE A 224 13.45 8.79 18.88
N LEU A 225 13.16 9.62 17.86
CA LEU A 225 12.22 10.74 17.98
C LEU A 225 10.75 10.30 17.85
N ASP A 226 10.49 9.09 17.38
CA ASP A 226 9.15 8.50 17.34
C ASP A 226 8.78 7.73 18.63
N GLY A 227 9.57 7.88 19.69
CA GLY A 227 9.30 7.29 21.00
C GLY A 227 9.45 5.77 21.04
N ALA A 228 8.60 5.10 21.83
CA ALA A 228 8.62 3.64 21.97
C ALA A 228 8.32 2.94 20.64
N GLU A 229 7.38 3.46 19.86
CA GLU A 229 6.98 2.91 18.56
C GLU A 229 8.13 2.98 17.56
N GLY A 230 8.95 4.04 17.59
CA GLY A 230 10.17 4.13 16.77
C GLY A 230 11.22 3.07 17.12
N PHE A 231 11.37 2.74 18.41
CA PHE A 231 12.22 1.63 18.84
C PHE A 231 11.64 0.28 18.40
N MET A 232 10.34 0.05 18.63
CA MET A 232 9.64 -1.18 18.23
C MET A 232 9.74 -1.41 16.72
N LEU A 233 9.54 -0.35 15.90
CA LEU A 233 9.69 -0.43 14.45
C LEU A 233 11.14 -0.76 14.04
N ALA A 234 12.15 -0.18 14.71
CA ALA A 234 13.55 -0.48 14.44
C ALA A 234 13.90 -1.94 14.75
N VAL A 235 13.35 -2.49 15.85
CA VAL A 235 13.47 -3.92 16.18
C VAL A 235 12.78 -4.78 15.12
N SER A 236 11.54 -4.49 14.74
CA SER A 236 10.80 -5.24 13.72
C SER A 236 11.52 -5.24 12.36
N ASN A 237 12.11 -4.10 11.95
CA ASN A 237 12.90 -4.01 10.73
C ASN A 237 14.19 -4.84 10.80
N ALA A 238 14.86 -4.84 11.96
CA ALA A 238 16.04 -5.66 12.21
C ALA A 238 15.72 -7.15 12.15
N GLU A 239 14.65 -7.56 12.81
CA GLU A 239 14.15 -8.93 12.87
C GLU A 239 13.73 -9.44 11.47
N GLY A 240 12.90 -8.70 10.75
CA GLY A 240 12.49 -9.03 9.40
C GLY A 240 13.68 -9.15 8.44
N THR A 241 14.67 -8.26 8.59
CA THR A 241 15.92 -8.34 7.80
C THR A 241 16.72 -9.56 8.18
N TYR A 242 16.95 -9.81 9.47
CA TYR A 242 17.65 -11.00 9.96
C TYR A 242 16.99 -12.28 9.44
N TYR A 243 15.68 -12.44 9.62
CA TYR A 243 14.95 -13.63 9.15
C TYR A 243 14.98 -13.80 7.64
N ARG A 244 14.96 -12.73 6.86
CA ARG A 244 15.12 -12.83 5.40
C ARG A 244 16.43 -13.53 5.00
N TYR A 245 17.54 -13.18 5.64
CA TYR A 245 18.84 -13.79 5.37
C TYR A 245 18.95 -15.21 5.94
N ILE A 246 18.38 -15.48 7.12
CA ILE A 246 18.33 -16.83 7.68
C ILE A 246 17.48 -17.76 6.78
N LYS A 247 16.28 -17.32 6.38
CA LYS A 247 15.41 -18.11 5.47
C LYS A 247 16.12 -18.36 4.15
N LEU A 248 16.82 -17.38 3.58
CA LEU A 248 17.62 -17.57 2.37
C LEU A 248 18.74 -18.63 2.57
N MET A 249 19.45 -18.57 3.69
CA MET A 249 20.46 -19.57 4.04
C MET A 249 19.84 -20.97 4.17
N MET A 250 18.67 -21.09 4.81
CA MET A 250 17.98 -22.37 4.98
C MET A 250 17.45 -22.93 3.65
N LEU A 251 16.99 -22.09 2.73
CA LEU A 251 16.58 -22.51 1.37
C LEU A 251 17.74 -23.17 0.61
N HIS A 252 18.98 -22.69 0.79
CA HIS A 252 20.15 -23.32 0.19
C HIS A 252 20.58 -24.62 0.87
N ARG A 253 20.32 -24.76 2.19
CA ARG A 253 20.69 -25.97 2.95
C ARG A 253 19.73 -27.14 2.77
N HIS A 254 18.43 -26.86 2.69
CA HIS A 254 17.39 -27.88 2.78
C HIS A 254 16.53 -28.03 1.50
N GLY A 255 16.87 -27.32 0.41
CA GLY A 255 16.05 -27.33 -0.79
C GLY A 255 14.63 -26.77 -0.55
N LYS A 256 13.78 -26.81 -1.56
CA LYS A 256 12.48 -26.11 -1.67
C LYS A 256 11.39 -26.39 -0.59
N GLN A 257 11.70 -26.99 0.56
CA GLN A 257 10.66 -27.38 1.54
C GLN A 257 10.02 -26.21 2.31
N ILE A 258 10.66 -25.03 2.39
CA ILE A 258 10.16 -23.91 3.20
C ILE A 258 9.06 -23.10 2.48
N GLY A 259 8.92 -23.21 1.17
CA GLY A 259 7.94 -22.44 0.38
C GLY A 259 6.55 -23.07 0.24
N ARG A 260 6.34 -24.33 0.64
CA ARG A 260 5.07 -25.03 0.42
C ARG A 260 4.01 -24.86 1.53
N ALA A 261 4.40 -24.45 2.72
CA ALA A 261 3.46 -24.32 3.84
C ALA A 261 2.67 -23.00 3.81
N SER A 262 3.23 -21.90 3.30
CA SER A 262 2.56 -20.59 3.33
C SER A 262 1.62 -20.32 2.14
N CYS A 263 1.70 -21.10 1.06
CA CYS A 263 0.81 -20.94 -0.11
C CYS A 263 -0.49 -21.74 -0.02
N ARG A 264 -0.66 -22.64 0.98
CA ARG A 264 -1.86 -23.50 1.07
C ARG A 264 -2.96 -22.97 1.97
N GLU A 265 -2.71 -21.97 2.80
CA GLU A 265 -3.71 -21.48 3.77
C GLU A 265 -4.19 -20.05 3.51
N ARG A 266 -3.83 -19.45 2.37
CA ARG A 266 -4.32 -18.12 1.98
C ARG A 266 -4.83 -18.13 0.54
N VAL A 267 -5.81 -18.96 0.30
CA VAL A 267 -6.74 -18.86 -0.84
C VAL A 267 -8.13 -18.71 -0.26
#